data_ec25de3221cd4faf8b946c5914c8397d
#
_entry.id   ec25de3221cd4faf8b946c5914c8397d
#
_cell.length_a   1.000
_cell.length_b   1.000
_cell.length_c   1.000
_cell.angle_alpha   90.00
_cell.angle_beta   90.00
_cell.angle_gamma   90.00
#
_symmetry.space_group_name_H-M   'P 1'
#
loop_
_entity.id
_entity.type
_entity.pdbx_description
1 polymer ?
#
loop_
_entity_poly.entity_id
_entity_poly.type
_entity_poly.pdbx_seq_one_letter_code
_entity_poly.pdbx_strand_id
1 'polypeptide(L)'
;MDMAVQQSITPPPRDKELRSRVRLFGDLLGEVLAAEAGHDVLATVELLRKGYIRLRNRDDAALRARLAKKIDSLDPDTLSHVVRAFNMYFSLVNIAEEAFQHRERRRVVRQGGPLWRGSFDHTLRELHAEGINAEQIQALLDSALYLPVFTAHPTESKRRAIMHNLRRIFVTAEQLDGPALSREQREDIIRELRDQIQVLWKTDEVRTQKPSVEDEIRNGLFYFRESLFEAVPLVYRYLEKAMRRVYGEVQPRVPGLLNFGSWIGGDRDGNPYVKPATTA
;
A
#
# COMPACT_ATOMS: atom_id res chain seq x y z
N MET A 1 25.23 40.52 6.97
CA MET A 1 25.97 39.85 5.88
C MET A 1 26.02 38.38 6.21
N ASP A 2 24.91 37.74 5.95
CA ASP A 2 24.71 36.30 6.25
C ASP A 2 24.31 35.61 4.95
N MET A 3 25.30 34.96 4.33
CA MET A 3 25.08 34.12 3.18
C MET A 3 24.60 32.75 3.67
N ALA A 4 23.29 32.57 3.66
CA ALA A 4 22.70 31.23 3.85
C ALA A 4 23.13 30.34 2.67
N VAL A 5 24.06 29.45 2.97
CA VAL A 5 24.46 28.35 2.09
C VAL A 5 23.25 27.44 1.88
N GLN A 6 22.60 27.59 0.74
CA GLN A 6 21.66 26.56 0.24
C GLN A 6 22.49 25.31 -0.06
N GLN A 7 22.62 24.43 0.93
CA GLN A 7 23.05 23.07 0.71
C GLN A 7 21.99 22.40 -0.15
N SER A 8 22.33 22.13 -1.39
CA SER A 8 21.57 21.21 -2.25
C SER A 8 21.59 19.84 -1.59
N ILE A 9 20.55 19.52 -0.83
CA ILE A 9 20.37 18.21 -0.21
C ILE A 9 20.19 17.21 -1.35
N THR A 10 21.29 16.59 -1.77
CA THR A 10 21.21 15.43 -2.66
C THR A 10 20.47 14.33 -1.88
N PRO A 11 19.27 13.89 -2.31
CA PRO A 11 18.52 12.89 -1.57
C PRO A 11 19.36 11.62 -1.44
N PRO A 12 19.23 10.89 -0.32
CA PRO A 12 19.98 9.67 -0.10
C PRO A 12 19.76 8.68 -1.24
N PRO A 13 20.71 7.79 -1.54
CA PRO A 13 20.62 6.83 -2.65
C PRO A 13 19.30 6.04 -2.69
N ARG A 14 18.72 5.77 -1.54
CA ARG A 14 17.42 5.09 -1.36
C ARG A 14 16.25 5.82 -2.02
N ASP A 15 16.21 7.14 -1.93
CA ASP A 15 15.17 7.95 -2.59
C ASP A 15 15.23 7.88 -4.11
N LYS A 16 16.41 7.64 -4.68
CA LYS A 16 16.58 7.55 -6.14
C LYS A 16 15.87 6.32 -6.73
N GLU A 17 15.91 5.20 -6.03
CA GLU A 17 15.29 3.96 -6.50
C GLU A 17 13.76 4.04 -6.44
N LEU A 18 13.22 4.54 -5.33
CA LEU A 18 11.78 4.79 -5.22
C LEU A 18 11.30 5.75 -6.31
N ARG A 19 12.00 6.89 -6.48
CA ARG A 19 11.67 7.85 -7.53
C ARG A 19 11.75 7.27 -8.94
N SER A 20 12.72 6.38 -9.19
CA SER A 20 12.83 5.67 -10.48
C SER A 20 11.62 4.77 -10.73
N ARG A 21 11.14 4.05 -9.70
CA ARG A 21 9.96 3.19 -9.81
C ARG A 21 8.68 4.02 -10.00
N VAL A 22 8.50 5.09 -9.24
CA VAL A 22 7.37 6.03 -9.40
C VAL A 22 7.38 6.65 -10.80
N ARG A 23 8.55 7.01 -11.31
CA ARG A 23 8.68 7.52 -12.69
C ARG A 23 8.27 6.47 -13.71
N LEU A 24 8.77 5.23 -13.59
CA LEU A 24 8.40 4.14 -14.48
C LEU A 24 6.87 3.96 -14.54
N PHE A 25 6.20 3.90 -13.39
CA PHE A 25 4.75 3.79 -13.35
C PHE A 25 4.04 5.01 -13.96
N GLY A 26 4.57 6.21 -13.73
CA GLY A 26 4.04 7.43 -14.33
C GLY A 26 4.17 7.43 -15.85
N ASP A 27 5.30 6.98 -16.38
CA ASP A 27 5.55 6.87 -17.81
C ASP A 27 4.61 5.82 -18.45
N LEU A 28 4.48 4.62 -17.85
CA LEU A 28 3.58 3.57 -18.33
C LEU A 28 2.10 4.01 -18.30
N LEU A 29 1.68 4.68 -17.23
CA LEU A 29 0.33 5.25 -17.15
C LEU A 29 0.13 6.32 -18.21
N GLY A 30 1.14 7.16 -18.47
CA GLY A 30 1.10 8.16 -19.52
C GLY A 30 0.91 7.55 -20.93
N GLU A 31 1.60 6.46 -21.23
CA GLU A 31 1.41 5.71 -22.48
C GLU A 31 -0.02 5.16 -22.61
N VAL A 32 -0.55 4.58 -21.53
CA VAL A 32 -1.93 4.06 -21.49
C VAL A 32 -2.94 5.19 -21.67
N LEU A 33 -2.75 6.33 -21.00
CA LEU A 33 -3.62 7.50 -21.13
C LEU A 33 -3.63 8.04 -22.57
N ALA A 34 -2.47 8.16 -23.20
CA ALA A 34 -2.36 8.62 -24.57
C ALA A 34 -3.11 7.71 -25.55
N ALA A 35 -3.00 6.39 -25.33
CA ALA A 35 -3.64 5.39 -26.19
C ALA A 35 -5.17 5.28 -25.97
N GLU A 36 -5.63 5.38 -24.73
CA GLU A 36 -7.03 5.07 -24.36
C GLU A 36 -7.93 6.30 -24.23
N ALA A 37 -7.37 7.44 -23.80
CA ALA A 37 -8.11 8.68 -23.54
C ALA A 37 -7.66 9.87 -24.41
N GLY A 38 -6.58 9.70 -25.18
CA GLY A 38 -6.05 10.70 -26.07
C GLY A 38 -4.98 11.63 -25.45
N HIS A 39 -4.22 12.27 -26.34
CA HIS A 39 -3.13 13.14 -25.95
C HIS A 39 -3.57 14.41 -25.19
N ASP A 40 -4.77 14.92 -25.45
CA ASP A 40 -5.30 16.12 -24.79
C ASP A 40 -5.59 15.86 -23.31
N VAL A 41 -6.13 14.67 -22.98
CA VAL A 41 -6.32 14.23 -21.60
C VAL A 41 -4.97 14.10 -20.89
N LEU A 42 -3.98 13.44 -21.53
CA LEU A 42 -2.64 13.31 -21.00
C LEU A 42 -1.99 14.68 -20.76
N ALA A 43 -2.10 15.61 -21.72
CA ALA A 43 -1.55 16.97 -21.57
C ALA A 43 -2.21 17.71 -20.40
N THR A 44 -3.51 17.55 -20.20
CA THR A 44 -4.26 18.15 -19.09
C THR A 44 -3.81 17.54 -17.75
N VAL A 45 -3.67 16.23 -17.63
CA VAL A 45 -3.16 15.56 -16.44
C VAL A 45 -1.75 16.04 -16.09
N GLU A 46 -0.86 16.12 -17.08
CA GLU A 46 0.52 16.58 -16.87
C GLU A 46 0.59 18.07 -16.47
N LEU A 47 -0.25 18.92 -17.05
CA LEU A 47 -0.36 20.32 -16.67
C LEU A 47 -0.78 20.45 -15.20
N LEU A 48 -1.82 19.77 -14.79
CA LEU A 48 -2.32 19.79 -13.42
C LEU A 48 -1.28 19.20 -12.45
N ARG A 49 -0.71 18.05 -12.75
CA ARG A 49 0.32 17.39 -11.94
C ARG A 49 1.52 18.31 -11.68
N LYS A 50 2.09 18.86 -12.75
CA LYS A 50 3.23 19.79 -12.66
C LYS A 50 2.87 21.09 -11.93
N GLY A 51 1.67 21.58 -12.16
CA GLY A 51 1.17 22.79 -11.50
C GLY A 51 1.03 22.61 -9.98
N TYR A 52 0.40 21.53 -9.53
CA TYR A 52 0.25 21.24 -8.10
C TYR A 52 1.57 20.88 -7.41
N ILE A 53 2.51 20.23 -8.10
CA ILE A 53 3.88 20.04 -7.57
C ILE A 53 4.57 21.39 -7.32
N ARG A 54 4.41 22.35 -8.22
CA ARG A 54 4.98 23.72 -8.02
C ARG A 54 4.30 24.43 -6.84
N LEU A 55 2.98 24.36 -6.74
CA LEU A 55 2.22 24.94 -5.62
C LEU A 55 2.63 24.36 -4.27
N ARG A 56 2.96 23.07 -4.19
CA ARG A 56 3.45 22.44 -2.96
C ARG A 56 4.80 23.03 -2.52
N ASN A 57 5.66 23.37 -3.47
CA ASN A 57 6.99 23.90 -3.18
C ASN A 57 7.00 25.41 -2.92
N ARG A 58 6.06 26.14 -3.52
CA ARG A 58 5.91 27.59 -3.37
C ARG A 58 4.47 27.97 -3.58
N ASP A 59 3.89 28.68 -2.61
CA ASP A 59 2.54 29.20 -2.75
C ASP A 59 2.50 30.29 -3.85
N ASP A 60 1.58 30.12 -4.81
CA ASP A 60 1.39 31.01 -5.96
C ASP A 60 -0.11 31.08 -6.25
N ALA A 61 -0.74 32.15 -5.78
CA ALA A 61 -2.17 32.37 -5.92
C ALA A 61 -2.62 32.47 -7.40
N ALA A 62 -1.76 33.06 -8.27
CA ALA A 62 -2.06 33.18 -9.69
C ALA A 62 -2.02 31.81 -10.39
N LEU A 63 -1.04 30.98 -10.07
CA LEU A 63 -0.98 29.60 -10.56
C LEU A 63 -2.18 28.81 -10.07
N ARG A 64 -2.54 28.90 -8.79
CA ARG A 64 -3.72 28.22 -8.20
C ARG A 64 -5.00 28.60 -8.94
N ALA A 65 -5.24 29.89 -9.13
CA ALA A 65 -6.40 30.39 -9.86
C ALA A 65 -6.45 29.88 -11.32
N ARG A 66 -5.30 29.85 -11.99
CA ARG A 66 -5.18 29.32 -13.35
C ARG A 66 -5.48 27.83 -13.45
N LEU A 67 -5.01 27.02 -12.49
CA LEU A 67 -5.30 25.59 -12.45
C LEU A 67 -6.78 25.33 -12.14
N ALA A 68 -7.38 26.06 -11.20
CA ALA A 68 -8.79 25.99 -10.91
C ALA A 68 -9.65 26.32 -12.16
N LYS A 69 -9.34 27.44 -12.83
CA LYS A 69 -10.03 27.81 -14.07
C LYS A 69 -9.89 26.74 -15.17
N LYS A 70 -8.71 26.07 -15.26
CA LYS A 70 -8.54 24.95 -16.20
C LYS A 70 -9.46 23.80 -15.86
N ILE A 71 -9.57 23.43 -14.58
CA ILE A 71 -10.47 22.35 -14.12
C ILE A 71 -11.92 22.70 -14.43
N ASP A 72 -12.36 23.91 -14.09
CA ASP A 72 -13.73 24.41 -14.33
C ASP A 72 -14.10 24.44 -15.82
N SER A 73 -13.10 24.53 -16.72
CA SER A 73 -13.30 24.56 -18.16
C SER A 73 -13.36 23.17 -18.82
N LEU A 74 -13.16 22.09 -18.06
CA LEU A 74 -13.20 20.73 -18.59
C LEU A 74 -14.66 20.28 -18.78
N ASP A 75 -14.91 19.58 -19.87
CA ASP A 75 -16.15 18.85 -20.04
C ASP A 75 -16.20 17.63 -19.07
N PRO A 76 -17.40 17.10 -18.77
CA PRO A 76 -17.57 16.03 -17.79
C PRO A 76 -16.78 14.76 -18.12
N ASP A 77 -16.64 14.40 -19.40
CA ASP A 77 -15.92 13.18 -19.82
C ASP A 77 -14.42 13.35 -19.61
N THR A 78 -13.85 14.47 -20.07
CA THR A 78 -12.44 14.82 -19.81
C THR A 78 -12.15 14.91 -18.33
N LEU A 79 -13.03 15.53 -17.52
CA LEU A 79 -12.87 15.62 -16.07
C LEU A 79 -12.85 14.22 -15.43
N SER A 80 -13.75 13.34 -15.86
CA SER A 80 -13.81 11.95 -15.39
C SER A 80 -12.50 11.20 -15.66
N HIS A 81 -11.96 11.34 -16.89
CA HIS A 81 -10.66 10.75 -17.26
C HIS A 81 -9.50 11.32 -16.43
N VAL A 82 -9.50 12.63 -16.17
CA VAL A 82 -8.47 13.28 -15.35
C VAL A 82 -8.52 12.77 -13.90
N VAL A 83 -9.70 12.72 -13.29
CA VAL A 83 -9.87 12.19 -11.92
C VAL A 83 -9.41 10.74 -11.85
N ARG A 84 -9.83 9.90 -12.81
CA ARG A 84 -9.41 8.50 -12.91
C ARG A 84 -7.89 8.35 -13.03
N ALA A 85 -7.26 9.17 -13.87
CA ALA A 85 -5.80 9.16 -14.05
C ALA A 85 -5.06 9.46 -12.75
N PHE A 86 -5.49 10.46 -11.97
CA PHE A 86 -4.91 10.77 -10.67
C PHE A 86 -5.13 9.63 -9.65
N ASN A 87 -6.32 9.04 -9.63
CA ASN A 87 -6.64 7.92 -8.74
C ASN A 87 -5.71 6.71 -9.00
N MET A 88 -5.53 6.38 -10.28
CA MET A 88 -4.60 5.32 -10.68
C MET A 88 -3.15 5.68 -10.37
N TYR A 89 -2.74 6.92 -10.66
CA TYR A 89 -1.39 7.37 -10.35
C TYR A 89 -1.07 7.20 -8.86
N PHE A 90 -1.95 7.63 -7.95
CA PHE A 90 -1.74 7.44 -6.52
C PHE A 90 -1.74 5.98 -6.10
N SER A 91 -2.59 5.15 -6.71
CA SER A 91 -2.57 3.70 -6.47
C SER A 91 -1.24 3.07 -6.88
N LEU A 92 -0.68 3.46 -8.03
CA LEU A 92 0.62 3.00 -8.50
C LEU A 92 1.79 3.53 -7.66
N VAL A 93 1.71 4.76 -7.17
CA VAL A 93 2.69 5.32 -6.21
C VAL A 93 2.70 4.50 -4.92
N ASN A 94 1.53 4.18 -4.37
CA ASN A 94 1.43 3.35 -3.18
C ASN A 94 2.05 1.97 -3.40
N ILE A 95 1.82 1.34 -4.58
CA ILE A 95 2.48 0.08 -4.95
C ILE A 95 4.01 0.25 -5.00
N ALA A 96 4.51 1.34 -5.57
CA ALA A 96 5.95 1.59 -5.63
C ALA A 96 6.57 1.75 -4.24
N GLU A 97 5.89 2.45 -3.33
CA GLU A 97 6.32 2.63 -1.95
C GLU A 97 6.30 1.31 -1.17
N GLU A 98 5.23 0.53 -1.31
CA GLU A 98 5.09 -0.77 -0.66
C GLU A 98 6.17 -1.77 -1.13
N ALA A 99 6.38 -1.88 -2.44
CA ALA A 99 7.43 -2.73 -3.01
C ALA A 99 8.82 -2.28 -2.56
N PHE A 100 9.07 -0.97 -2.48
CA PHE A 100 10.32 -0.42 -1.96
C PHE A 100 10.53 -0.78 -0.48
N GLN A 101 9.53 -0.60 0.39
CA GLN A 101 9.60 -0.96 1.80
C GLN A 101 9.83 -2.48 1.98
N HIS A 102 9.15 -3.29 1.18
CA HIS A 102 9.30 -4.74 1.22
C HIS A 102 10.73 -5.17 0.84
N ARG A 103 11.30 -4.55 -0.19
CA ARG A 103 12.69 -4.79 -0.59
C ARG A 103 13.69 -4.37 0.48
N GLU A 104 13.53 -3.19 1.09
CA GLU A 104 14.40 -2.71 2.15
C GLU A 104 14.35 -3.64 3.37
N ARG A 105 13.17 -4.11 3.77
CA ARG A 105 13.04 -5.11 4.84
C ARG A 105 13.78 -6.41 4.51
N ARG A 106 13.63 -6.93 3.29
CA ARG A 106 14.38 -8.12 2.83
C ARG A 106 15.90 -7.90 2.85
N ARG A 107 16.34 -6.69 2.51
CA ARG A 107 17.75 -6.32 2.54
C ARG A 107 18.29 -6.35 3.97
N VAL A 108 17.60 -5.72 4.91
CA VAL A 108 17.98 -5.71 6.34
C VAL A 108 18.07 -7.15 6.88
N VAL A 109 17.09 -8.00 6.57
CA VAL A 109 17.10 -9.41 6.99
C VAL A 109 18.31 -10.16 6.42
N ARG A 110 18.66 -9.93 5.14
CA ARG A 110 19.82 -10.60 4.51
C ARG A 110 21.17 -10.15 5.09
N GLN A 111 21.28 -8.90 5.48
CA GLN A 111 22.52 -8.34 6.06
C GLN A 111 22.78 -8.86 7.47
N GLY A 112 21.78 -9.41 8.15
CA GLY A 112 21.84 -9.75 9.56
C GLY A 112 21.87 -8.50 10.45
N GLY A 113 21.86 -8.70 11.77
CA GLY A 113 21.84 -7.60 12.73
C GLY A 113 20.42 -7.21 13.18
N PRO A 114 20.29 -6.06 13.90
CA PRO A 114 19.03 -5.60 14.40
C PRO A 114 18.02 -5.32 13.28
N LEU A 115 16.78 -5.76 13.45
CA LEU A 115 15.72 -5.46 12.51
C LEU A 115 15.19 -4.02 12.74
N TRP A 116 14.26 -3.59 11.90
CA TRP A 116 13.70 -2.24 11.94
C TRP A 116 12.85 -1.99 13.19
N ARG A 117 12.69 -0.73 13.54
CA ARG A 117 11.84 -0.29 14.65
C ARG A 117 10.40 -0.78 14.45
N GLY A 118 9.80 -1.33 15.52
CA GLY A 118 8.46 -1.94 15.50
C GLY A 118 8.44 -3.40 15.03
N SER A 119 9.60 -4.03 14.77
CA SER A 119 9.70 -5.47 14.64
C SER A 119 9.77 -6.15 16.02
N PHE A 120 9.36 -7.41 16.12
CA PHE A 120 9.53 -8.19 17.35
C PHE A 120 11.00 -8.21 17.82
N ASP A 121 11.95 -8.39 16.90
CA ASP A 121 13.39 -8.39 17.23
C ASP A 121 13.83 -7.08 17.88
N HIS A 122 13.43 -5.94 17.30
CA HIS A 122 13.79 -4.63 17.85
C HIS A 122 13.18 -4.42 19.23
N THR A 123 11.87 -4.64 19.36
CA THR A 123 11.16 -4.43 20.62
C THR A 123 11.67 -5.35 21.73
N LEU A 124 11.91 -6.63 21.43
CA LEU A 124 12.46 -7.56 22.41
C LEU A 124 13.89 -7.20 22.83
N ARG A 125 14.72 -6.65 21.95
CA ARG A 125 16.06 -6.14 22.29
C ARG A 125 15.99 -4.93 23.23
N GLU A 126 15.06 -4.01 23.00
CA GLU A 126 14.84 -2.87 23.88
C GLU A 126 14.43 -3.35 25.28
N LEU A 127 13.44 -4.25 25.36
CA LEU A 127 12.99 -4.82 26.62
C LEU A 127 14.11 -5.60 27.34
N HIS A 128 14.91 -6.37 26.61
CA HIS A 128 16.05 -7.08 27.18
C HIS A 128 17.11 -6.12 27.73
N ALA A 129 17.36 -5.02 27.05
CA ALA A 129 18.30 -3.98 27.51
C ALA A 129 17.79 -3.26 28.78
N GLU A 130 16.46 -3.19 28.98
CA GLU A 130 15.81 -2.69 30.20
C GLU A 130 15.77 -3.73 31.33
N GLY A 131 16.33 -4.92 31.12
CA GLY A 131 16.42 -5.99 32.12
C GLY A 131 15.24 -6.97 32.15
N ILE A 132 14.32 -6.88 31.19
CA ILE A 132 13.21 -7.83 31.08
C ILE A 132 13.75 -9.16 30.54
N ASN A 133 13.54 -10.24 31.28
CA ASN A 133 14.01 -11.57 30.93
C ASN A 133 12.98 -12.37 30.10
N ALA A 134 13.39 -13.54 29.59
CA ALA A 134 12.54 -14.39 28.75
C ALA A 134 11.28 -14.90 29.47
N GLU A 135 11.38 -15.17 30.77
CA GLU A 135 10.26 -15.69 31.58
C GLU A 135 9.17 -14.61 31.75
N GLN A 136 9.58 -13.36 31.94
CA GLN A 136 8.64 -12.23 32.02
C GLN A 136 7.95 -11.99 30.69
N ILE A 137 8.67 -12.11 29.56
CA ILE A 137 8.04 -12.04 28.23
C ILE A 137 7.09 -13.22 28.01
N GLN A 138 7.46 -14.44 28.45
CA GLN A 138 6.57 -15.60 28.33
C GLN A 138 5.29 -15.40 29.15
N ALA A 139 5.40 -14.89 30.37
CA ALA A 139 4.23 -14.60 31.22
C ALA A 139 3.31 -13.55 30.58
N LEU A 140 3.89 -12.53 29.93
CA LEU A 140 3.13 -11.54 29.15
C LEU A 140 2.40 -12.21 27.98
N LEU A 141 3.08 -13.04 27.20
CA LEU A 141 2.49 -13.72 26.05
C LEU A 141 1.36 -14.67 26.46
N ASP A 142 1.50 -15.35 27.60
CA ASP A 142 0.48 -16.27 28.11
C ASP A 142 -0.83 -15.56 28.52
N SER A 143 -0.77 -14.26 28.82
CA SER A 143 -1.92 -13.43 29.18
C SER A 143 -2.36 -12.46 28.07
N ALA A 144 -1.56 -12.31 27.02
CA ALA A 144 -1.81 -11.33 25.98
C ALA A 144 -2.93 -11.77 25.03
N LEU A 145 -3.75 -10.81 24.64
CA LEU A 145 -4.72 -10.96 23.56
C LEU A 145 -4.65 -9.71 22.66
N TYR A 146 -4.42 -9.94 21.37
CA TYR A 146 -4.53 -8.90 20.36
C TYR A 146 -5.74 -9.19 19.46
N LEU A 147 -6.70 -8.27 19.45
CA LEU A 147 -7.97 -8.42 18.78
C LEU A 147 -8.18 -7.30 17.73
N PRO A 148 -7.63 -7.43 16.51
CA PRO A 148 -7.97 -6.52 15.42
C PRO A 148 -9.45 -6.71 15.03
N VAL A 149 -10.14 -5.58 14.82
CA VAL A 149 -11.56 -5.58 14.48
C VAL A 149 -11.75 -5.04 13.07
N PHE A 150 -12.38 -5.83 12.20
CA PHE A 150 -12.74 -5.42 10.86
C PHE A 150 -13.94 -4.50 10.89
N THR A 151 -13.83 -3.38 10.17
CA THR A 151 -14.93 -2.43 9.97
C THR A 151 -15.24 -2.30 8.49
N ALA A 152 -16.50 -2.07 8.15
CA ALA A 152 -16.93 -1.77 6.80
C ALA A 152 -16.90 -0.25 6.57
N HIS A 153 -16.11 0.19 5.60
CA HIS A 153 -16.18 1.54 5.06
C HIS A 153 -16.68 1.47 3.62
N PRO A 154 -17.98 1.68 3.37
CA PRO A 154 -18.59 1.54 2.03
C PRO A 154 -17.91 2.39 0.96
N THR A 155 -17.36 3.55 1.37
CA THR A 155 -16.64 4.48 0.47
C THR A 155 -15.26 3.97 0.07
N GLU A 156 -14.65 3.06 0.84
CA GLU A 156 -13.31 2.51 0.60
C GLU A 156 -13.34 1.14 -0.08
N SER A 157 -14.51 0.54 -0.25
CA SER A 157 -14.65 -0.79 -0.84
C SER A 157 -14.36 -0.76 -2.34
N LYS A 158 -13.08 -0.88 -2.70
CA LYS A 158 -12.67 -1.10 -4.10
C LYS A 158 -13.28 -2.41 -4.62
N ARG A 159 -13.60 -2.44 -5.90
CA ARG A 159 -14.03 -3.69 -6.55
C ARG A 159 -12.93 -4.74 -6.42
N ARG A 160 -13.31 -6.02 -6.24
CA ARG A 160 -12.33 -7.12 -6.17
C ARG A 160 -11.41 -7.15 -7.38
N ALA A 161 -11.95 -6.86 -8.58
CA ALA A 161 -11.16 -6.78 -9.79
C ALA A 161 -10.03 -5.74 -9.70
N ILE A 162 -10.30 -4.57 -9.12
CA ILE A 162 -9.28 -3.53 -8.88
C ILE A 162 -8.21 -4.04 -7.92
N MET A 163 -8.61 -4.62 -6.77
CA MET A 163 -7.67 -5.16 -5.78
C MET A 163 -6.79 -6.26 -6.37
N HIS A 164 -7.38 -7.16 -7.15
CA HIS A 164 -6.65 -8.23 -7.82
C HIS A 164 -5.65 -7.68 -8.86
N ASN A 165 -6.04 -6.69 -9.65
CA ASN A 165 -5.16 -6.04 -10.62
C ASN A 165 -4.01 -5.29 -9.93
N LEU A 166 -4.27 -4.56 -8.85
CA LEU A 166 -3.23 -3.88 -8.08
C LEU A 166 -2.23 -4.88 -7.48
N ARG A 167 -2.72 -6.01 -6.94
CA ARG A 167 -1.86 -7.10 -6.45
C ARG A 167 -0.98 -7.68 -7.56
N ARG A 168 -1.54 -7.91 -8.75
CA ARG A 168 -0.76 -8.39 -9.90
C ARG A 168 0.35 -7.41 -10.28
N ILE A 169 0.03 -6.12 -10.38
CA ILE A 169 1.01 -5.06 -10.66
C ILE A 169 2.11 -5.07 -9.58
N PHE A 170 1.76 -5.21 -8.29
CA PHE A 170 2.73 -5.30 -7.21
C PHE A 170 3.68 -6.49 -7.40
N VAL A 171 3.14 -7.69 -7.61
CA VAL A 171 3.93 -8.92 -7.79
C VAL A 171 4.84 -8.83 -9.02
N THR A 172 4.33 -8.33 -10.15
CA THR A 172 5.12 -8.13 -11.37
C THR A 172 6.21 -7.07 -11.16
N ALA A 173 5.90 -5.98 -10.44
CA ALA A 173 6.87 -4.94 -10.14
C ALA A 173 8.02 -5.42 -9.24
N GLU A 174 7.76 -6.36 -8.31
CA GLU A 174 8.82 -6.96 -7.48
C GLU A 174 9.82 -7.78 -8.31
N GLN A 175 9.42 -8.35 -9.43
CA GLN A 175 10.33 -9.09 -10.31
C GLN A 175 11.44 -8.20 -10.88
N LEU A 176 11.20 -6.89 -11.03
CA LEU A 176 12.23 -5.93 -11.46
C LEU A 176 13.40 -5.79 -10.46
N ASP A 177 13.23 -6.26 -9.22
CA ASP A 177 14.27 -6.25 -8.17
C ASP A 177 15.12 -7.53 -8.17
N GLY A 178 14.93 -8.42 -9.14
CA GLY A 178 15.72 -9.63 -9.31
C GLY A 178 17.21 -9.31 -9.54
N PRO A 179 18.14 -10.08 -8.93
CA PRO A 179 19.56 -9.74 -8.89
C PRO A 179 20.31 -9.89 -10.22
N ALA A 180 19.72 -10.53 -11.23
CA ALA A 180 20.39 -10.86 -12.49
C ALA A 180 19.44 -10.88 -13.69
N LEU A 181 18.60 -9.85 -13.82
CA LEU A 181 17.71 -9.74 -14.98
C LEU A 181 18.51 -9.38 -16.24
N SER A 182 18.32 -10.17 -17.31
CA SER A 182 18.76 -9.76 -18.64
C SER A 182 17.95 -8.53 -19.10
N ARG A 183 18.47 -7.84 -20.14
CA ARG A 183 17.76 -6.73 -20.74
C ARG A 183 16.40 -7.16 -21.29
N GLU A 184 16.33 -8.29 -21.96
CA GLU A 184 15.10 -8.86 -22.53
C GLU A 184 14.07 -9.17 -21.43
N GLN A 185 14.47 -9.86 -20.37
CA GLN A 185 13.59 -10.13 -19.22
C GLN A 185 13.02 -8.85 -18.59
N ARG A 186 13.86 -7.82 -18.48
CA ARG A 186 13.41 -6.53 -17.95
C ARG A 186 12.39 -5.87 -18.86
N GLU A 187 12.60 -5.90 -20.19
CA GLU A 187 11.68 -5.37 -21.19
C GLU A 187 10.34 -6.12 -21.17
N ASP A 188 10.36 -7.44 -20.98
CA ASP A 188 9.16 -8.27 -20.86
C ASP A 188 8.33 -7.91 -19.62
N ILE A 189 8.99 -7.76 -18.46
CA ILE A 189 8.31 -7.34 -17.21
C ILE A 189 7.69 -5.94 -17.38
N ILE A 190 8.39 -5.00 -18.02
CA ILE A 190 7.87 -3.65 -18.26
C ILE A 190 6.65 -3.69 -19.20
N ARG A 191 6.68 -4.54 -20.21
CA ARG A 191 5.54 -4.75 -21.12
C ARG A 191 4.34 -5.33 -20.37
N GLU A 192 4.57 -6.33 -19.54
CA GLU A 192 3.52 -6.91 -18.70
C GLU A 192 2.92 -5.89 -17.75
N LEU A 193 3.74 -5.06 -17.09
CA LEU A 193 3.27 -3.96 -16.24
C LEU A 193 2.38 -2.97 -17.00
N ARG A 194 2.77 -2.59 -18.21
CA ARG A 194 1.97 -1.71 -19.06
C ARG A 194 0.60 -2.32 -19.37
N ASP A 195 0.58 -3.60 -19.75
CA ASP A 195 -0.66 -4.32 -20.08
C ASP A 195 -1.58 -4.45 -18.84
N GLN A 196 -1.01 -4.71 -17.68
CA GLN A 196 -1.75 -4.73 -16.40
C GLN A 196 -2.32 -3.34 -16.04
N ILE A 197 -1.57 -2.26 -16.26
CA ILE A 197 -2.04 -0.88 -16.05
C ILE A 197 -3.16 -0.55 -17.05
N GLN A 198 -3.07 -1.00 -18.29
CA GLN A 198 -4.14 -0.86 -19.28
C GLN A 198 -5.42 -1.61 -18.86
N VAL A 199 -5.29 -2.83 -18.35
CA VAL A 199 -6.43 -3.59 -17.79
C VAL A 199 -7.05 -2.84 -16.61
N LEU A 200 -6.22 -2.30 -15.73
CA LEU A 200 -6.68 -1.49 -14.60
C LEU A 200 -7.42 -0.24 -15.09
N TRP A 201 -6.91 0.45 -16.11
CA TRP A 201 -7.58 1.60 -16.73
C TRP A 201 -8.95 1.24 -17.31
N LYS A 202 -9.11 0.08 -17.92
CA LYS A 202 -10.39 -0.39 -18.49
C LYS A 202 -11.35 -0.99 -17.45
N THR A 203 -10.90 -1.18 -16.22
CA THR A 203 -11.75 -1.73 -15.15
C THR A 203 -12.48 -0.60 -14.46
N ASP A 204 -13.82 -0.64 -14.41
CA ASP A 204 -14.62 0.38 -13.72
C ASP A 204 -14.31 0.42 -12.23
N GLU A 205 -13.98 1.61 -11.73
CA GLU A 205 -13.73 1.85 -10.30
C GLU A 205 -15.03 2.01 -9.52
N VAL A 206 -16.04 2.65 -10.14
CA VAL A 206 -17.30 2.98 -9.48
C VAL A 206 -18.26 1.81 -9.54
N ARG A 207 -18.79 1.45 -8.38
CA ARG A 207 -19.94 0.52 -8.33
C ARG A 207 -21.20 1.28 -8.67
N THR A 208 -21.94 0.79 -9.66
CA THR A 208 -23.25 1.34 -10.04
C THR A 208 -24.34 1.00 -9.03
N GLN A 209 -24.13 -0.02 -8.21
CA GLN A 209 -25.05 -0.45 -7.16
C GLN A 209 -24.36 -0.44 -5.80
N LYS A 210 -25.08 0.03 -4.77
CA LYS A 210 -24.62 -0.05 -3.38
C LYS A 210 -24.47 -1.53 -3.01
N PRO A 211 -23.31 -1.94 -2.43
CA PRO A 211 -23.13 -3.33 -1.99
C PRO A 211 -24.17 -3.70 -0.93
N SER A 212 -24.64 -4.94 -0.98
CA SER A 212 -25.45 -5.50 0.10
C SER A 212 -24.58 -5.83 1.31
N VAL A 213 -25.21 -6.06 2.48
CA VAL A 213 -24.49 -6.48 3.70
C VAL A 213 -23.76 -7.82 3.47
N GLU A 214 -24.38 -8.74 2.71
CA GLU A 214 -23.76 -10.02 2.32
C GLU A 214 -22.52 -9.81 1.43
N ASP A 215 -22.53 -8.81 0.55
CA ASP A 215 -21.37 -8.48 -0.27
C ASP A 215 -20.22 -7.92 0.59
N GLU A 216 -20.55 -7.12 1.60
CA GLU A 216 -19.57 -6.61 2.58
C GLU A 216 -18.96 -7.77 3.39
N ILE A 217 -19.78 -8.71 3.88
CA ILE A 217 -19.32 -9.90 4.58
C ILE A 217 -18.38 -10.74 3.70
N ARG A 218 -18.79 -11.02 2.45
CA ARG A 218 -17.94 -11.74 1.49
C ARG A 218 -16.62 -11.03 1.20
N ASN A 219 -16.62 -9.70 1.19
CA ASN A 219 -15.41 -8.91 1.03
C ASN A 219 -14.51 -9.01 2.25
N GLY A 220 -15.04 -8.99 3.46
CA GLY A 220 -14.28 -9.22 4.69
C GLY A 220 -13.64 -10.62 4.71
N LEU A 221 -14.44 -11.65 4.42
CA LEU A 221 -13.96 -13.05 4.35
C LEU A 221 -12.88 -13.28 3.27
N PHE A 222 -12.88 -12.47 2.22
CA PHE A 222 -11.83 -12.54 1.20
C PHE A 222 -10.44 -12.33 1.80
N TYR A 223 -10.26 -11.36 2.70
CA TYR A 223 -8.97 -11.11 3.34
C TYR A 223 -8.49 -12.26 4.23
N PHE A 224 -9.42 -12.97 4.87
CA PHE A 224 -9.08 -14.19 5.63
C PHE A 224 -8.46 -15.25 4.71
N ARG A 225 -9.10 -15.52 3.55
CA ARG A 225 -8.65 -16.55 2.60
C ARG A 225 -7.36 -16.18 1.88
N GLU A 226 -7.25 -14.93 1.41
CA GLU A 226 -6.16 -14.49 0.55
C GLU A 226 -4.90 -14.07 1.30
N SER A 227 -5.01 -13.76 2.59
CA SER A 227 -3.89 -13.17 3.33
C SER A 227 -3.74 -13.71 4.74
N LEU A 228 -4.79 -13.69 5.57
CA LEU A 228 -4.65 -13.89 7.01
C LEU A 228 -4.33 -15.33 7.39
N PHE A 229 -4.90 -16.32 6.70
CA PHE A 229 -4.59 -17.74 6.96
C PHE A 229 -3.11 -18.07 6.76
N GLU A 230 -2.43 -17.38 5.84
CA GLU A 230 -1.00 -17.55 5.61
C GLU A 230 -0.17 -16.63 6.51
N ALA A 231 -0.64 -15.40 6.76
CA ALA A 231 0.12 -14.38 7.49
C ALA A 231 0.19 -14.69 8.99
N VAL A 232 -0.89 -15.16 9.62
CA VAL A 232 -0.93 -15.40 11.07
C VAL A 232 0.11 -16.42 11.54
N PRO A 233 0.25 -17.61 10.92
CA PRO A 233 1.32 -18.55 11.27
C PRO A 233 2.73 -17.98 11.07
N LEU A 234 2.91 -17.05 10.09
CA LEU A 234 4.19 -16.38 9.89
C LEU A 234 4.50 -15.41 11.02
N VAL A 235 3.50 -14.65 11.49
CA VAL A 235 3.65 -13.73 12.63
C VAL A 235 4.12 -14.49 13.87
N TYR A 236 3.51 -15.63 14.20
CA TYR A 236 3.93 -16.47 15.33
C TYR A 236 5.36 -16.96 15.15
N ARG A 237 5.72 -17.47 13.97
CA ARG A 237 7.10 -17.89 13.68
C ARG A 237 8.11 -16.75 13.79
N TYR A 238 7.73 -15.52 13.41
CA TYR A 238 8.63 -14.36 13.58
C TYR A 238 8.83 -14.01 15.04
N LEU A 239 7.79 -14.08 15.85
CA LEU A 239 7.90 -13.86 17.30
C LEU A 239 8.80 -14.92 17.97
N GLU A 240 8.59 -16.22 17.68
CA GLU A 240 9.44 -17.29 18.18
C GLU A 240 10.92 -17.10 17.78
N LYS A 241 11.17 -16.76 16.51
CA LYS A 241 12.53 -16.50 16.03
C LYS A 241 13.16 -15.30 16.71
N ALA A 242 12.39 -14.24 16.96
CA ALA A 242 12.89 -13.07 17.65
C ALA A 242 13.21 -13.38 19.11
N MET A 243 12.37 -14.14 19.82
CA MET A 243 12.62 -14.62 21.17
C MET A 243 13.94 -15.40 21.26
N ARG A 244 14.15 -16.38 20.39
CA ARG A 244 15.40 -17.17 20.34
C ARG A 244 16.61 -16.31 20.03
N ARG A 245 16.49 -15.34 19.13
CA ARG A 245 17.59 -14.46 18.73
C ARG A 245 18.03 -13.53 19.86
N VAL A 246 17.09 -13.04 20.68
CA VAL A 246 17.36 -12.05 21.72
C VAL A 246 17.73 -12.73 23.05
N TYR A 247 17.04 -13.81 23.41
CA TYR A 247 17.20 -14.48 24.71
C TYR A 247 17.97 -15.80 24.64
N GLY A 248 18.50 -16.17 23.47
CA GLY A 248 19.31 -17.40 23.31
C GLY A 248 18.47 -18.68 23.19
N GLU A 249 18.94 -19.76 23.77
CA GLU A 249 18.32 -21.10 23.69
C GLU A 249 17.05 -21.24 24.55
N VAL A 250 16.07 -20.37 24.33
CA VAL A 250 14.76 -20.48 24.94
C VAL A 250 13.81 -21.28 24.04
N GLN A 251 12.89 -22.00 24.66
CA GLN A 251 11.79 -22.69 23.98
C GLN A 251 10.50 -21.85 24.14
N PRO A 252 10.33 -20.77 23.39
CA PRO A 252 9.16 -19.91 23.55
C PRO A 252 7.89 -20.67 23.17
N ARG A 253 6.88 -20.56 23.99
CA ARG A 253 5.53 -21.01 23.69
C ARG A 253 4.71 -19.79 23.27
N VAL A 254 4.34 -19.70 22.02
CA VAL A 254 3.47 -18.62 21.54
C VAL A 254 2.03 -19.13 21.55
N PRO A 255 1.21 -18.70 22.52
CA PRO A 255 -0.20 -19.10 22.59
C PRO A 255 -1.02 -18.42 21.48
N GLY A 256 -2.30 -18.76 21.39
CA GLY A 256 -3.23 -18.13 20.44
C GLY A 256 -3.59 -16.70 20.83
N LEU A 257 -2.61 -15.80 20.80
CA LEU A 257 -2.75 -14.40 21.23
C LEU A 257 -3.45 -13.50 20.19
N LEU A 258 -3.56 -13.94 18.94
CA LEU A 258 -4.15 -13.15 17.86
C LEU A 258 -5.54 -13.72 17.49
N ASN A 259 -6.57 -12.97 17.79
CA ASN A 259 -7.94 -13.23 17.39
C ASN A 259 -8.47 -12.09 16.51
N PHE A 260 -9.58 -12.33 15.82
CA PHE A 260 -10.18 -11.32 14.95
C PHE A 260 -11.64 -11.08 15.35
N GLY A 261 -12.01 -9.81 15.48
CA GLY A 261 -13.38 -9.36 15.57
C GLY A 261 -13.87 -8.76 14.25
N SER A 262 -15.17 -8.62 14.09
CA SER A 262 -15.75 -7.96 12.92
C SER A 262 -17.04 -7.22 13.27
N TRP A 263 -17.14 -5.97 12.83
CA TRP A 263 -18.38 -5.22 12.79
C TRP A 263 -19.15 -5.48 11.49
N ILE A 264 -18.47 -6.05 10.46
CA ILE A 264 -19.07 -6.30 9.15
C ILE A 264 -20.19 -7.34 9.28
N GLY A 265 -21.41 -6.94 8.95
CA GLY A 265 -22.59 -7.79 9.10
C GLY A 265 -23.07 -7.98 10.54
N GLY A 266 -22.42 -7.35 11.53
CA GLY A 266 -22.77 -7.42 12.95
C GLY A 266 -23.28 -6.10 13.55
N ASP A 267 -22.84 -4.98 13.01
CA ASP A 267 -23.22 -3.65 13.48
C ASP A 267 -24.63 -3.30 13.00
N ARG A 268 -25.53 -3.13 13.97
CA ARG A 268 -26.96 -2.81 13.73
C ARG A 268 -27.30 -1.34 14.02
N ASP A 269 -26.35 -0.58 14.56
CA ASP A 269 -26.59 0.82 14.91
C ASP A 269 -26.80 1.64 13.63
N GLY A 270 -28.01 2.18 13.50
CA GLY A 270 -28.41 2.97 12.32
C GLY A 270 -28.48 2.20 10.98
N ASN A 271 -28.29 0.87 10.97
CA ASN A 271 -28.33 0.07 9.75
C ASN A 271 -29.50 -0.95 9.73
N PRO A 272 -30.64 -0.60 9.10
CA PRO A 272 -31.83 -1.47 9.08
C PRO A 272 -31.65 -2.76 8.24
N TYR A 273 -30.58 -2.85 7.46
CA TYR A 273 -30.28 -4.00 6.62
C TYR A 273 -29.53 -5.13 7.37
N VAL A 274 -28.92 -4.82 8.52
CA VAL A 274 -28.26 -5.82 9.36
C VAL A 274 -29.30 -6.47 10.29
N LYS A 275 -29.83 -7.61 9.85
CA LYS A 275 -30.85 -8.39 10.61
C LYS A 275 -30.16 -9.53 11.37
N PRO A 276 -30.80 -10.10 12.42
CA PRO A 276 -30.28 -11.28 13.12
C PRO A 276 -29.91 -12.44 12.19
N ALA A 277 -30.73 -12.69 11.16
CA ALA A 277 -30.47 -13.72 10.14
C ALA A 277 -29.24 -13.42 9.26
N THR A 278 -28.86 -12.15 9.11
CA THR A 278 -27.66 -11.76 8.35
C THR A 278 -26.38 -11.98 9.17
N THR A 279 -26.49 -11.87 10.51
CA THR A 279 -25.35 -12.07 11.44
C THR A 279 -25.09 -13.53 11.76
N ALA A 280 -26.12 -14.38 11.72
CA ALA A 280 -26.05 -15.80 11.97
C ALA A 280 -25.48 -16.58 10.78
#